data_e5347b1e4e7208e650ec68519c9d24df
#
_entry.id   e5347b1e4e7208e650ec68519c9d24df
#
_cell.length_a   1.000
_cell.length_b   1.000
_cell.length_c   1.000
_cell.angle_alpha   90.00
_cell.angle_beta   90.00
_cell.angle_gamma   90.00
#
_symmetry.space_group_name_H-M   'P 1'
#
loop_
_entity.id
_entity.type
_entity.pdbx_description
1 polymer ?
#
loop_
_entity_poly.entity_id
_entity_poly.type
_entity_poly.pdbx_seq_one_letter_code
_entity_poly.pdbx_strand_id
1 'polypeptide(L)'
;MTTDFLMTDSRHADTPASTPAVTLASGGETLLGVLHVPAGAGPHPIAVLLHGFPGNERNFDLAHALRRAGYAALVFHYRGSWGVGGAWSWRNVLDDAAQAVASVQENAFSTAYRLDPGRLAVIGHSAGGFAALMTAAADPTVGAVVSVAGFDFGAVSADLADPAVRAAYVQDWDGELLPLRGTSGEALVAEVEAAGQSWSLAGLAPRLMGRPVLLVGTGRDPVAPPDVHHSPLVEAYRAHPAIRLEHQVFPTDHALSDHRVTLARSVTSFLDRHLRPVG
;
A
#
# COMPACT_ATOMS: atom_id res chain seq x y z
N MET A 1 21.43 -20.42 11.40
CA MET A 1 20.96 -19.18 12.08
C MET A 1 20.56 -18.21 10.98
N THR A 2 19.26 -18.00 10.77
CA THR A 2 18.77 -16.95 9.88
C THR A 2 19.14 -15.61 10.51
N THR A 3 19.93 -14.81 9.81
CA THR A 3 20.31 -13.45 10.26
C THR A 3 19.02 -12.63 10.41
N ASP A 4 18.77 -12.12 11.61
CA ASP A 4 17.63 -11.21 11.82
C ASP A 4 17.94 -9.87 11.14
N PHE A 5 17.43 -9.70 9.90
CA PHE A 5 17.66 -8.50 9.08
C PHE A 5 17.13 -7.21 9.73
N LEU A 6 16.25 -7.31 10.73
CA LEU A 6 15.75 -6.13 11.48
C LEU A 6 16.82 -5.56 12.44
N MET A 7 17.74 -6.42 12.88
CA MET A 7 18.75 -6.09 13.89
C MET A 7 20.17 -6.03 13.32
N THR A 8 20.35 -6.19 12.01
CA THR A 8 21.67 -6.28 11.40
C THR A 8 21.76 -5.38 10.19
N ASP A 9 22.77 -4.52 10.12
CA ASP A 9 23.09 -3.76 8.92
C ASP A 9 23.62 -4.65 7.80
N SER A 10 23.43 -4.22 6.55
CA SER A 10 23.99 -4.92 5.38
C SER A 10 25.50 -4.93 5.50
N ARG A 11 26.11 -6.13 5.48
CA ARG A 11 27.57 -6.26 5.43
C ARG A 11 28.08 -5.82 4.07
N HIS A 12 29.32 -5.32 4.05
CA HIS A 12 30.00 -4.76 2.90
C HIS A 12 29.74 -5.54 1.61
N ALA A 13 29.04 -4.89 0.68
CA ALA A 13 28.94 -5.32 -0.71
C ALA A 13 29.71 -4.30 -1.56
N ASP A 14 30.31 -4.73 -2.65
CA ASP A 14 30.99 -3.84 -3.61
C ASP A 14 30.05 -2.76 -4.14
N THR A 15 28.75 -3.03 -4.14
CA THR A 15 27.69 -2.07 -4.44
C THR A 15 26.91 -1.77 -3.17
N PRO A 16 27.07 -0.58 -2.57
CA PRO A 16 26.40 -0.23 -1.31
C PRO A 16 24.89 -0.03 -1.50
N ALA A 17 24.17 -0.15 -0.38
CA ALA A 17 22.78 0.28 -0.30
C ALA A 17 22.68 1.80 -0.52
N SER A 18 21.56 2.26 -1.10
CA SER A 18 21.34 3.69 -1.37
C SER A 18 19.89 4.10 -1.10
N THR A 19 19.68 5.41 -1.00
CA THR A 19 18.36 5.99 -0.74
C THR A 19 18.18 7.25 -1.61
N PRO A 20 18.17 7.12 -2.94
CA PRO A 20 18.01 8.26 -3.83
C PRO A 20 16.60 8.85 -3.74
N ALA A 21 16.51 10.18 -3.84
CA ALA A 21 15.27 10.86 -4.19
C ALA A 21 14.93 10.55 -5.65
N VAL A 22 13.66 10.29 -5.92
CA VAL A 22 13.15 9.99 -7.26
C VAL A 22 11.90 10.81 -7.53
N THR A 23 11.60 11.04 -8.80
CA THR A 23 10.37 11.68 -9.23
C THR A 23 9.63 10.78 -10.22
N LEU A 24 8.31 10.80 -10.16
CA LEU A 24 7.44 10.08 -11.07
C LEU A 24 6.47 11.08 -11.70
N ALA A 25 6.10 10.89 -12.95
CA ALA A 25 5.10 11.73 -13.60
C ALA A 25 3.71 11.10 -13.47
N SER A 26 2.72 11.85 -13.02
CA SER A 26 1.32 11.41 -12.95
C SER A 26 0.35 12.57 -13.08
N GLY A 27 -0.62 12.46 -13.98
CA GLY A 27 -1.70 13.46 -14.14
C GLY A 27 -1.21 14.89 -14.41
N GLY A 28 -0.05 15.05 -15.07
CA GLY A 28 0.57 16.36 -15.34
C GLY A 28 1.40 16.91 -14.18
N GLU A 29 1.48 16.21 -13.04
CA GLU A 29 2.23 16.59 -11.86
C GLU A 29 3.48 15.73 -11.67
N THR A 30 4.43 16.23 -10.86
CA THR A 30 5.64 15.51 -10.46
C THR A 30 5.45 14.97 -9.05
N LEU A 31 5.28 13.65 -8.93
CA LEU A 31 5.23 12.98 -7.63
C LEU A 31 6.64 12.90 -7.05
N LEU A 32 6.76 13.14 -5.76
CA LEU A 32 8.02 13.11 -5.03
C LEU A 32 8.15 11.77 -4.29
N GLY A 33 9.28 11.10 -4.46
CA GLY A 33 9.52 9.80 -3.85
C GLY A 33 10.94 9.59 -3.35
N VAL A 34 11.09 8.55 -2.55
CA VAL A 34 12.38 8.04 -2.05
C VAL A 34 12.43 6.55 -2.35
N LEU A 35 13.49 6.13 -3.03
CA LEU A 35 13.70 4.72 -3.36
C LEU A 35 14.79 4.13 -2.45
N HIS A 36 14.42 3.17 -1.63
CA HIS A 36 15.33 2.42 -0.78
C HIS A 36 15.90 1.24 -1.56
N VAL A 37 17.16 1.31 -1.99
CA VAL A 37 17.81 0.26 -2.81
C VAL A 37 18.73 -0.59 -1.93
N PRO A 38 18.60 -1.93 -1.95
CA PRO A 38 19.49 -2.82 -1.20
C PRO A 38 20.94 -2.76 -1.66
N ALA A 39 21.85 -3.22 -0.80
CA ALA A 39 23.22 -3.51 -1.17
C ALA A 39 23.28 -4.74 -2.10
N GLY A 40 24.32 -4.78 -2.95
CA GLY A 40 24.55 -5.87 -3.91
C GLY A 40 24.24 -5.49 -5.35
N ALA A 41 24.64 -6.37 -6.25
CA ALA A 41 24.54 -6.11 -7.70
C ALA A 41 23.08 -6.08 -8.22
N GLY A 42 22.13 -6.69 -7.51
CA GLY A 42 20.76 -6.86 -7.99
C GLY A 42 20.67 -7.90 -9.14
N PRO A 43 19.57 -7.90 -9.93
CA PRO A 43 18.43 -7.03 -9.75
C PRO A 43 17.60 -7.39 -8.50
N HIS A 44 17.13 -6.37 -7.79
CA HIS A 44 16.38 -6.52 -6.54
C HIS A 44 14.88 -6.55 -6.79
N PRO A 45 14.11 -7.47 -6.14
CA PRO A 45 12.65 -7.37 -6.16
C PRO A 45 12.23 -6.02 -5.57
N ILE A 46 11.10 -5.48 -6.04
CA ILE A 46 10.62 -4.14 -5.69
C ILE A 46 9.28 -4.19 -4.97
N ALA A 47 9.13 -3.39 -3.92
CA ALA A 47 7.86 -3.09 -3.29
C ALA A 47 7.50 -1.61 -3.47
N VAL A 48 6.30 -1.31 -3.96
CA VAL A 48 5.74 0.04 -3.98
C VAL A 48 4.88 0.21 -2.73
N LEU A 49 5.23 1.20 -1.88
CA LEU A 49 4.53 1.47 -0.63
C LEU A 49 3.54 2.62 -0.83
N LEU A 50 2.28 2.36 -0.51
CA LEU A 50 1.15 3.27 -0.64
C LEU A 50 0.72 3.74 0.75
N HIS A 51 0.92 5.03 1.06
CA HIS A 51 0.48 5.58 2.33
C HIS A 51 -1.04 5.82 2.37
N GLY A 52 -1.59 5.95 3.59
CA GLY A 52 -3.00 6.24 3.81
C GLY A 52 -3.34 7.72 3.73
N PHE A 53 -4.49 8.07 4.28
CA PHE A 53 -4.99 9.43 4.43
C PHE A 53 -4.75 9.92 5.87
N PRO A 54 -4.27 11.14 6.07
CA PRO A 54 -3.75 12.09 5.08
C PRO A 54 -2.26 11.83 4.74
N GLY A 55 -1.67 10.72 5.19
CA GLY A 55 -0.29 10.32 4.91
C GLY A 55 0.69 10.67 6.02
N ASN A 56 0.23 10.73 7.27
CA ASN A 56 1.10 10.91 8.43
C ASN A 56 2.02 9.69 8.63
N GLU A 57 1.44 8.47 8.53
CA GLU A 57 2.22 7.22 8.52
C GLU A 57 2.54 6.81 7.08
N ARG A 58 3.82 6.88 6.73
CA ARG A 58 4.35 6.62 5.38
C ARG A 58 5.11 5.31 5.28
N ASN A 59 5.22 4.58 6.38
CA ASN A 59 5.87 3.28 6.46
C ASN A 59 7.37 3.29 6.07
N PHE A 60 8.11 4.36 6.38
CA PHE A 60 9.55 4.42 6.12
C PHE A 60 10.33 3.35 6.90
N ASP A 61 9.90 3.00 8.11
CA ASP A 61 10.48 1.92 8.89
C ASP A 61 10.33 0.56 8.17
N LEU A 62 9.17 0.32 7.56
CA LEU A 62 8.94 -0.86 6.73
C LEU A 62 9.81 -0.83 5.47
N ALA A 63 9.95 0.34 4.80
CA ALA A 63 10.86 0.49 3.65
C ALA A 63 12.32 0.18 4.03
N HIS A 64 12.79 0.64 5.18
CA HIS A 64 14.11 0.30 5.69
C HIS A 64 14.26 -1.20 6.02
N ALA A 65 13.22 -1.81 6.59
CA ALA A 65 13.22 -3.25 6.87
C ALA A 65 13.27 -4.07 5.57
N LEU A 66 12.46 -3.72 4.58
CA LEU A 66 12.46 -4.33 3.25
C LEU A 66 13.83 -4.21 2.58
N ARG A 67 14.44 -3.03 2.60
CA ARG A 67 15.79 -2.82 2.06
C ARG A 67 16.81 -3.76 2.71
N ARG A 68 16.82 -3.89 4.04
CA ARG A 68 17.72 -4.82 4.75
C ARG A 68 17.42 -6.28 4.41
N ALA A 69 16.17 -6.61 4.12
CA ALA A 69 15.76 -7.93 3.67
C ALA A 69 16.07 -8.21 2.19
N GLY A 70 16.60 -7.22 1.44
CA GLY A 70 16.99 -7.39 0.04
C GLY A 70 15.93 -7.00 -0.99
N TYR A 71 14.85 -6.35 -0.56
CA TYR A 71 13.82 -5.77 -1.40
C TYR A 71 14.08 -4.28 -1.60
N ALA A 72 14.05 -3.79 -2.83
CA ALA A 72 13.94 -2.36 -3.05
C ALA A 72 12.54 -1.90 -2.61
N ALA A 73 12.43 -0.66 -2.11
CA ALA A 73 11.15 -0.14 -1.65
C ALA A 73 10.98 1.33 -2.08
N LEU A 74 9.94 1.61 -2.85
CA LEU A 74 9.56 2.96 -3.25
C LEU A 74 8.50 3.50 -2.29
N VAL A 75 8.80 4.63 -1.64
CA VAL A 75 7.84 5.45 -0.89
C VAL A 75 7.67 6.74 -1.65
N PHE A 76 6.45 7.16 -1.93
CA PHE A 76 6.15 8.38 -2.67
C PHE A 76 4.92 9.09 -2.13
N HIS A 77 4.68 10.30 -2.57
CA HIS A 77 3.52 11.11 -2.21
C HIS A 77 2.63 11.32 -3.43
N TYR A 78 1.32 11.16 -3.22
CA TYR A 78 0.29 11.37 -4.24
C TYR A 78 0.11 12.85 -4.58
N ARG A 79 -0.55 13.12 -5.70
CA ARG A 79 -1.00 14.47 -6.06
C ARG A 79 -1.76 15.14 -4.92
N GLY A 80 -1.49 16.42 -4.72
CA GLY A 80 -2.13 17.22 -3.68
C GLY A 80 -1.67 16.91 -2.26
N SER A 81 -0.61 16.12 -2.05
CA SER A 81 -0.10 15.78 -0.70
C SER A 81 1.38 16.11 -0.53
N TRP A 82 1.77 16.50 0.68
CA TRP A 82 3.17 16.57 1.15
C TRP A 82 4.15 17.28 0.20
N GLY A 83 3.71 18.37 -0.43
CA GLY A 83 4.54 19.18 -1.34
C GLY A 83 4.39 18.84 -2.82
N VAL A 84 3.66 17.81 -3.15
CA VAL A 84 3.30 17.46 -4.54
C VAL A 84 2.20 18.41 -5.02
N GLY A 85 2.28 18.84 -6.28
CA GLY A 85 1.26 19.67 -6.94
C GLY A 85 -0.06 18.91 -7.18
N GLY A 86 -1.04 19.64 -7.76
CA GLY A 86 -2.36 19.09 -8.05
C GLY A 86 -3.30 19.05 -6.83
N ALA A 87 -4.33 18.23 -6.95
CA ALA A 87 -5.37 18.05 -5.94
C ALA A 87 -5.38 16.63 -5.39
N TRP A 88 -5.65 16.50 -4.10
CA TRP A 88 -5.93 15.19 -3.49
C TRP A 88 -7.33 14.73 -3.88
N SER A 89 -7.47 13.46 -4.24
CA SER A 89 -8.73 12.74 -4.37
C SER A 89 -8.48 11.23 -4.29
N TRP A 90 -9.50 10.45 -3.98
CA TRP A 90 -9.36 8.99 -3.95
C TRP A 90 -9.04 8.43 -5.34
N ARG A 91 -9.61 9.02 -6.41
CA ARG A 91 -9.29 8.64 -7.79
C ARG A 91 -7.83 8.94 -8.13
N ASN A 92 -7.33 10.11 -7.72
CA ASN A 92 -5.93 10.45 -7.92
C ASN A 92 -4.99 9.50 -7.16
N VAL A 93 -5.37 9.04 -5.97
CA VAL A 93 -4.61 8.00 -5.24
C VAL A 93 -4.50 6.71 -6.06
N LEU A 94 -5.59 6.25 -6.67
CA LEU A 94 -5.59 5.06 -7.53
C LEU A 94 -4.75 5.27 -8.80
N ASP A 95 -4.91 6.39 -9.47
CA ASP A 95 -4.15 6.72 -10.69
C ASP A 95 -2.65 6.83 -10.40
N ASP A 96 -2.28 7.50 -9.31
CA ASP A 96 -0.89 7.67 -8.90
C ASP A 96 -0.24 6.36 -8.46
N ALA A 97 -1.01 5.48 -7.81
CA ALA A 97 -0.55 4.13 -7.45
C ALA A 97 -0.27 3.30 -8.71
N ALA A 98 -1.17 3.33 -9.70
CA ALA A 98 -0.99 2.66 -10.98
C ALA A 98 0.24 3.22 -11.73
N GLN A 99 0.39 4.55 -11.73
CA GLN A 99 1.52 5.22 -12.39
C GLN A 99 2.86 4.90 -11.69
N ALA A 100 2.87 4.81 -10.35
CA ALA A 100 4.08 4.40 -9.61
C ALA A 100 4.48 2.95 -9.95
N VAL A 101 3.51 2.05 -10.08
CA VAL A 101 3.75 0.67 -10.54
C VAL A 101 4.32 0.67 -11.96
N ALA A 102 3.73 1.41 -12.88
CA ALA A 102 4.22 1.51 -14.26
C ALA A 102 5.66 2.08 -14.31
N SER A 103 5.93 3.13 -13.53
CA SER A 103 7.25 3.79 -13.53
C SER A 103 8.38 2.87 -13.05
N VAL A 104 8.16 2.04 -12.03
CA VAL A 104 9.20 1.10 -11.56
C VAL A 104 9.44 -0.04 -12.55
N GLN A 105 8.53 -0.27 -13.48
CA GLN A 105 8.64 -1.27 -14.55
C GLN A 105 9.31 -0.72 -15.82
N GLU A 106 9.41 0.59 -15.97
CA GLU A 106 10.13 1.20 -17.09
C GLU A 106 11.58 0.73 -17.10
N ASN A 107 12.06 0.26 -18.25
CA ASN A 107 13.40 -0.30 -18.38
C ASN A 107 14.50 0.67 -17.96
N ALA A 108 14.35 1.96 -18.27
CA ALA A 108 15.31 2.99 -17.87
C ALA A 108 15.38 3.13 -16.35
N PHE A 109 14.21 3.17 -15.68
CA PHE A 109 14.14 3.28 -14.23
C PHE A 109 14.65 2.01 -13.54
N SER A 110 14.15 0.84 -13.94
CA SER A 110 14.54 -0.44 -13.32
C SER A 110 16.04 -0.74 -13.48
N THR A 111 16.61 -0.46 -14.63
CA THR A 111 18.05 -0.62 -14.88
C THR A 111 18.88 0.36 -14.04
N ALA A 112 18.50 1.65 -14.00
CA ALA A 112 19.22 2.67 -13.24
C ALA A 112 19.35 2.34 -11.76
N TYR A 113 18.30 1.72 -11.19
CA TYR A 113 18.23 1.39 -9.77
C TYR A 113 18.38 -0.10 -9.45
N ARG A 114 18.77 -0.92 -10.42
CA ARG A 114 19.00 -2.37 -10.26
C ARG A 114 17.76 -3.11 -9.73
N LEU A 115 16.58 -2.80 -10.27
CA LEU A 115 15.30 -3.40 -9.88
C LEU A 115 14.96 -4.59 -10.77
N ASP A 116 14.20 -5.52 -10.21
CA ASP A 116 13.58 -6.62 -10.94
C ASP A 116 12.06 -6.39 -11.02
N PRO A 117 11.57 -5.78 -12.11
CA PRO A 117 10.14 -5.52 -12.27
C PRO A 117 9.29 -6.79 -12.41
N GLY A 118 9.90 -7.94 -12.70
CA GLY A 118 9.22 -9.24 -12.70
C GLY A 118 8.89 -9.76 -11.30
N ARG A 119 9.46 -9.14 -10.25
CA ARG A 119 9.23 -9.47 -8.84
C ARG A 119 8.73 -8.23 -8.10
N LEU A 120 7.52 -7.79 -8.45
CA LEU A 120 6.89 -6.58 -7.95
C LEU A 120 5.80 -6.91 -6.93
N ALA A 121 5.83 -6.23 -5.77
CA ALA A 121 4.73 -6.18 -4.81
C ALA A 121 4.19 -4.76 -4.65
N VAL A 122 2.91 -4.67 -4.27
CA VAL A 122 2.30 -3.42 -3.80
C VAL A 122 1.88 -3.62 -2.34
N ILE A 123 2.27 -2.70 -1.48
CA ILE A 123 2.00 -2.74 -0.04
C ILE A 123 1.33 -1.42 0.35
N GLY A 124 0.16 -1.48 0.94
CA GLY A 124 -0.55 -0.27 1.33
C GLY A 124 -1.08 -0.30 2.75
N HIS A 125 -1.18 0.88 3.35
CA HIS A 125 -1.75 1.08 4.68
C HIS A 125 -3.00 1.95 4.60
N SER A 126 -4.09 1.59 5.30
CA SER A 126 -5.34 2.35 5.34
C SER A 126 -5.92 2.57 3.93
N ALA A 127 -6.18 3.81 3.50
CA ALA A 127 -6.55 4.14 2.12
C ALA A 127 -5.51 3.64 1.09
N GLY A 128 -4.23 3.58 1.47
CA GLY A 128 -3.20 2.92 0.66
C GLY A 128 -3.39 1.41 0.56
N GLY A 129 -3.94 0.77 1.60
CA GLY A 129 -4.33 -0.66 1.58
C GLY A 129 -5.47 -0.94 0.59
N PHE A 130 -6.45 -0.04 0.54
CA PHE A 130 -7.47 -0.03 -0.51
C PHE A 130 -6.81 0.11 -1.90
N ALA A 131 -5.98 1.14 -2.08
CA ALA A 131 -5.32 1.38 -3.36
C ALA A 131 -4.44 0.21 -3.79
N ALA A 132 -3.75 -0.47 -2.86
CA ALA A 132 -2.92 -1.63 -3.16
C ALA A 132 -3.74 -2.79 -3.75
N LEU A 133 -4.88 -3.12 -3.14
CA LEU A 133 -5.77 -4.17 -3.62
C LEU A 133 -6.41 -3.80 -4.96
N MET A 134 -6.87 -2.55 -5.12
CA MET A 134 -7.42 -2.05 -6.39
C MET A 134 -6.40 -2.11 -7.52
N THR A 135 -5.17 -1.65 -7.26
CA THR A 135 -4.07 -1.68 -8.24
C THR A 135 -3.71 -3.12 -8.61
N ALA A 136 -3.54 -4.00 -7.62
CA ALA A 136 -3.25 -5.41 -7.90
C ALA A 136 -4.37 -6.11 -8.68
N ALA A 137 -5.65 -5.78 -8.41
CA ALA A 137 -6.77 -6.31 -9.17
C ALA A 137 -6.83 -5.79 -10.61
N ALA A 138 -6.29 -4.59 -10.88
CA ALA A 138 -6.27 -3.98 -12.21
C ALA A 138 -5.05 -4.41 -13.03
N ASP A 139 -3.90 -4.62 -12.38
CA ASP A 139 -2.64 -4.89 -13.05
C ASP A 139 -2.12 -6.33 -12.76
N PRO A 140 -2.13 -7.22 -13.79
CA PRO A 140 -1.65 -8.59 -13.63
C PRO A 140 -0.13 -8.70 -13.39
N THR A 141 0.65 -7.66 -13.60
CA THR A 141 2.10 -7.66 -13.36
C THR A 141 2.47 -7.54 -11.90
N VAL A 142 1.54 -7.09 -11.04
CA VAL A 142 1.71 -7.09 -9.58
C VAL A 142 1.72 -8.52 -9.07
N GLY A 143 2.89 -9.04 -8.69
CA GLY A 143 3.11 -10.43 -8.29
C GLY A 143 2.61 -10.78 -6.88
N ALA A 144 2.50 -9.80 -5.98
CA ALA A 144 1.96 -9.97 -4.62
C ALA A 144 1.38 -8.65 -4.09
N VAL A 145 0.40 -8.74 -3.20
CA VAL A 145 -0.21 -7.55 -2.59
C VAL A 145 -0.36 -7.71 -1.08
N VAL A 146 -0.10 -6.62 -0.37
CA VAL A 146 -0.28 -6.52 1.09
C VAL A 146 -1.18 -5.32 1.40
N SER A 147 -2.27 -5.57 2.12
CA SER A 147 -3.15 -4.53 2.65
C SER A 147 -3.07 -4.53 4.18
N VAL A 148 -2.63 -3.41 4.75
CA VAL A 148 -2.45 -3.22 6.19
C VAL A 148 -3.50 -2.24 6.69
N ALA A 149 -4.34 -2.64 7.64
CA ALA A 149 -5.46 -1.84 8.13
C ALA A 149 -6.25 -1.18 6.99
N GLY A 150 -6.46 -1.92 5.88
CA GLY A 150 -7.03 -1.39 4.64
C GLY A 150 -8.47 -0.91 4.84
N PHE A 151 -8.77 0.28 4.33
CA PHE A 151 -10.10 0.88 4.42
C PHE A 151 -10.94 0.50 3.19
N ASP A 152 -12.02 -0.24 3.37
CA ASP A 152 -12.95 -0.62 2.28
C ASP A 152 -13.98 0.50 2.07
N PHE A 153 -13.74 1.37 1.10
CA PHE A 153 -14.66 2.46 0.76
C PHE A 153 -16.00 1.95 0.24
N GLY A 154 -16.01 0.80 -0.45
CA GLY A 154 -17.26 0.20 -0.91
C GLY A 154 -18.12 -0.35 0.22
N ALA A 155 -17.49 -0.85 1.30
CA ALA A 155 -18.23 -1.32 2.47
C ALA A 155 -19.02 -0.20 3.15
N VAL A 156 -18.42 1.01 3.25
CA VAL A 156 -19.09 2.16 3.89
C VAL A 156 -20.01 2.94 2.94
N SER A 157 -19.89 2.75 1.64
CA SER A 157 -20.63 3.54 0.65
C SER A 157 -22.15 3.47 0.80
N ALA A 158 -22.69 2.33 1.24
CA ALA A 158 -24.11 2.15 1.47
C ALA A 158 -24.61 2.93 2.69
N ASP A 159 -23.78 3.07 3.72
CA ASP A 159 -24.13 3.76 4.96
C ASP A 159 -24.18 5.29 4.76
N LEU A 160 -23.53 5.81 3.72
CA LEU A 160 -23.58 7.25 3.35
C LEU A 160 -24.97 7.71 2.89
N ALA A 161 -25.90 6.79 2.63
CA ALA A 161 -27.32 7.11 2.41
C ALA A 161 -28.00 7.69 3.67
N ASP A 162 -27.46 7.42 4.87
CA ASP A 162 -27.88 8.08 6.11
C ASP A 162 -27.20 9.46 6.21
N PRO A 163 -27.99 10.58 6.24
CA PRO A 163 -27.43 11.92 6.31
C PRO A 163 -26.53 12.18 7.54
N ALA A 164 -26.80 11.51 8.66
CA ALA A 164 -25.99 11.68 9.88
C ALA A 164 -24.64 10.99 9.74
N VAL A 165 -24.61 9.78 9.19
CA VAL A 165 -23.37 9.04 8.87
C VAL A 165 -22.56 9.83 7.84
N ARG A 166 -23.19 10.28 6.77
CA ARG A 166 -22.55 11.11 5.75
C ARG A 166 -21.90 12.37 6.32
N ALA A 167 -22.64 13.10 7.18
CA ALA A 167 -22.13 14.31 7.82
C ALA A 167 -20.94 14.02 8.75
N ALA A 168 -20.96 12.89 9.45
CA ALA A 168 -19.84 12.47 10.29
C ALA A 168 -18.57 12.24 9.44
N TYR A 169 -18.66 11.50 8.33
CA TYR A 169 -17.51 11.30 7.43
C TYR A 169 -16.99 12.61 6.83
N VAL A 170 -17.88 13.53 6.43
CA VAL A 170 -17.48 14.85 5.94
C VAL A 170 -16.68 15.60 7.02
N GLN A 171 -17.19 15.62 8.25
CA GLN A 171 -16.55 16.31 9.36
C GLN A 171 -15.18 15.68 9.72
N ASP A 172 -15.13 14.38 9.81
CA ASP A 172 -13.91 13.64 10.17
C ASP A 172 -12.82 13.86 9.13
N TRP A 173 -13.14 13.76 7.85
CA TRP A 173 -12.15 13.96 6.79
C TRP A 173 -11.75 15.42 6.63
N ASP A 174 -12.66 16.40 6.81
CA ASP A 174 -12.30 17.82 6.85
C ASP A 174 -11.33 18.14 8.00
N GLY A 175 -11.47 17.47 9.13
CA GLY A 175 -10.58 17.62 10.29
C GLY A 175 -9.15 17.14 10.04
N GLU A 176 -8.97 16.22 9.09
CA GLU A 176 -7.69 15.54 8.81
C GLU A 176 -7.01 16.02 7.51
N LEU A 177 -7.50 17.10 6.86
CA LEU A 177 -7.01 17.49 5.54
C LEU A 177 -5.56 17.99 5.51
N LEU A 178 -4.97 18.46 6.61
CA LEU A 178 -3.58 18.92 6.56
C LEU A 178 -2.61 17.74 6.46
N PRO A 179 -1.68 17.73 5.48
CA PRO A 179 -1.26 18.80 4.57
C PRO A 179 -1.82 18.70 3.13
N LEU A 180 -3.00 18.13 2.95
CA LEU A 180 -3.60 17.90 1.65
C LEU A 180 -4.11 19.22 1.01
N ARG A 181 -4.25 19.22 -0.32
CA ARG A 181 -4.66 20.39 -1.09
C ARG A 181 -5.73 20.03 -2.12
N GLY A 182 -6.58 21.01 -2.44
CA GLY A 182 -7.53 20.93 -3.54
C GLY A 182 -8.66 19.92 -3.32
N THR A 183 -8.99 19.64 -2.04
CA THR A 183 -10.04 18.72 -1.65
C THR A 183 -10.80 19.24 -0.43
N SER A 184 -11.88 18.58 -0.08
CA SER A 184 -12.68 18.77 1.13
C SER A 184 -13.30 17.43 1.55
N GLY A 185 -13.74 17.29 2.80
CA GLY A 185 -14.49 16.14 3.25
C GLY A 185 -15.71 15.86 2.37
N GLU A 186 -16.42 16.95 1.99
CA GLU A 186 -17.58 16.85 1.07
C GLU A 186 -17.17 16.25 -0.30
N ALA A 187 -16.08 16.70 -0.90
CA ALA A 187 -15.60 16.18 -2.18
C ALA A 187 -15.18 14.70 -2.07
N LEU A 188 -14.51 14.34 -0.98
CA LEU A 188 -14.07 12.97 -0.73
C LEU A 188 -15.24 12.01 -0.50
N VAL A 189 -16.26 12.43 0.27
CA VAL A 189 -17.49 11.64 0.46
C VAL A 189 -18.22 11.48 -0.86
N ALA A 190 -18.38 12.54 -1.66
CA ALA A 190 -19.03 12.48 -2.97
C ALA A 190 -18.33 11.49 -3.93
N GLU A 191 -17.01 11.36 -3.87
CA GLU A 191 -16.30 10.34 -4.65
C GLU A 191 -16.67 8.91 -4.23
N VAL A 192 -16.80 8.65 -2.92
CA VAL A 192 -17.19 7.34 -2.40
C VAL A 192 -18.62 7.01 -2.78
N GLU A 193 -19.55 7.97 -2.65
CA GLU A 193 -20.94 7.83 -3.09
C GLU A 193 -21.02 7.50 -4.59
N ALA A 194 -20.27 8.23 -5.42
CA ALA A 194 -20.24 8.02 -6.86
C ALA A 194 -19.62 6.67 -7.27
N ALA A 195 -18.64 6.19 -6.52
CA ALA A 195 -18.01 4.91 -6.77
C ALA A 195 -18.85 3.73 -6.28
N GLY A 196 -19.50 3.88 -5.14
CA GLY A 196 -20.35 2.85 -4.56
C GLY A 196 -19.64 1.49 -4.47
N GLN A 197 -20.35 0.45 -4.85
CA GLN A 197 -19.83 -0.92 -4.81
C GLN A 197 -18.69 -1.19 -5.80
N SER A 198 -18.40 -0.31 -6.75
CA SER A 198 -17.22 -0.48 -7.60
C SER A 198 -15.90 -0.37 -6.82
N TRP A 199 -15.94 0.21 -5.62
CA TRP A 199 -14.82 0.29 -4.68
C TRP A 199 -14.88 -0.74 -3.55
N SER A 200 -15.75 -1.74 -3.64
CA SER A 200 -15.77 -2.85 -2.68
C SER A 200 -14.53 -3.73 -2.84
N LEU A 201 -13.74 -3.82 -1.80
CA LEU A 201 -12.57 -4.68 -1.77
C LEU A 201 -12.94 -6.17 -1.75
N ALA A 202 -14.05 -6.54 -1.12
CA ALA A 202 -14.58 -7.91 -1.15
C ALA A 202 -14.92 -8.34 -2.59
N GLY A 203 -15.45 -7.41 -3.40
CA GLY A 203 -15.79 -7.62 -4.81
C GLY A 203 -14.58 -7.88 -5.73
N LEU A 204 -13.35 -7.64 -5.25
CA LEU A 204 -12.13 -7.86 -6.03
C LEU A 204 -11.69 -9.34 -6.09
N ALA A 205 -12.26 -10.22 -5.27
CA ALA A 205 -11.83 -11.61 -5.16
C ALA A 205 -11.64 -12.33 -6.51
N PRO A 206 -12.57 -12.26 -7.49
CA PRO A 206 -12.37 -12.90 -8.80
C PRO A 206 -11.18 -12.36 -9.59
N ARG A 207 -10.81 -11.09 -9.38
CA ARG A 207 -9.70 -10.42 -10.08
C ARG A 207 -8.35 -10.67 -9.43
N LEU A 208 -8.33 -11.19 -8.19
CA LEU A 208 -7.12 -11.52 -7.43
C LEU A 208 -6.78 -13.01 -7.47
N MET A 209 -7.52 -13.82 -8.21
CA MET A 209 -7.24 -15.26 -8.36
C MET A 209 -5.81 -15.49 -8.86
N GLY A 210 -5.15 -16.48 -8.26
CA GLY A 210 -3.75 -16.84 -8.56
C GLY A 210 -2.71 -15.96 -7.85
N ARG A 211 -3.12 -14.88 -7.16
CA ARG A 211 -2.20 -13.97 -6.49
C ARG A 211 -2.03 -14.26 -5.01
N PRO A 212 -0.81 -14.10 -4.50
CA PRO A 212 -0.56 -13.96 -3.08
C PRO A 212 -1.13 -12.65 -2.55
N VAL A 213 -1.97 -12.76 -1.51
CA VAL A 213 -2.58 -11.63 -0.82
C VAL A 213 -2.33 -11.77 0.67
N LEU A 214 -1.75 -10.75 1.30
CA LEU A 214 -1.65 -10.63 2.76
C LEU A 214 -2.60 -9.53 3.24
N LEU A 215 -3.53 -9.89 4.11
CA LEU A 215 -4.40 -8.94 4.81
C LEU A 215 -3.97 -8.84 6.27
N VAL A 216 -3.63 -7.64 6.72
CA VAL A 216 -3.29 -7.34 8.12
C VAL A 216 -4.35 -6.42 8.69
N GLY A 217 -5.12 -6.91 9.66
CA GLY A 217 -6.10 -6.13 10.41
C GLY A 217 -5.54 -5.64 11.74
N THR A 218 -6.22 -4.67 12.34
CA THR A 218 -5.88 -3.98 13.58
C THR A 218 -7.05 -4.04 14.56
N GLY A 219 -6.89 -4.77 15.67
CA GLY A 219 -7.99 -5.14 16.56
C GLY A 219 -8.47 -4.04 17.51
N ARG A 220 -7.75 -2.91 17.62
CA ARG A 220 -8.11 -1.74 18.44
C ARG A 220 -8.21 -0.48 17.59
N ASP A 221 -8.72 -0.63 16.40
CA ASP A 221 -8.72 0.37 15.34
C ASP A 221 -10.12 0.99 15.19
N PRO A 222 -10.32 2.26 15.60
CA PRO A 222 -11.59 2.94 15.39
C PRO A 222 -11.75 3.50 13.97
N VAL A 223 -10.67 3.58 13.19
CA VAL A 223 -10.69 4.13 11.82
C VAL A 223 -11.10 3.05 10.82
N ALA A 224 -10.51 1.85 10.94
CA ALA A 224 -10.83 0.71 10.09
C ALA A 224 -11.14 -0.52 10.95
N PRO A 225 -12.29 -0.56 11.65
CA PRO A 225 -12.68 -1.68 12.49
C PRO A 225 -12.63 -3.01 11.71
N PRO A 226 -12.04 -4.06 12.26
CA PRO A 226 -11.82 -5.31 11.52
C PRO A 226 -13.10 -6.06 11.15
N ASP A 227 -14.19 -5.86 11.86
CA ASP A 227 -15.50 -6.42 11.53
C ASP A 227 -16.14 -5.79 10.28
N VAL A 228 -15.74 -4.57 9.92
CA VAL A 228 -16.17 -3.86 8.72
C VAL A 228 -15.16 -4.03 7.57
N HIS A 229 -13.88 -3.82 7.85
CA HIS A 229 -12.86 -3.64 6.81
C HIS A 229 -11.90 -4.82 6.61
N HIS A 230 -11.92 -5.84 7.49
CA HIS A 230 -11.02 -6.99 7.40
C HIS A 230 -11.76 -8.32 7.29
N SER A 231 -12.65 -8.64 8.23
CA SER A 231 -13.32 -9.94 8.27
C SER A 231 -14.14 -10.24 7.03
N PRO A 232 -14.93 -9.30 6.46
CA PRO A 232 -15.66 -9.54 5.22
C PRO A 232 -14.74 -9.82 4.01
N LEU A 233 -13.56 -9.17 3.94
CA LEU A 233 -12.57 -9.43 2.91
C LEU A 233 -12.01 -10.84 3.03
N VAL A 234 -11.66 -11.25 4.25
CA VAL A 234 -11.16 -12.60 4.53
C VAL A 234 -12.18 -13.66 4.10
N GLU A 235 -13.45 -13.47 4.42
CA GLU A 235 -14.54 -14.38 4.02
C GLU A 235 -14.68 -14.43 2.50
N ALA A 236 -14.75 -13.27 1.82
CA ALA A 236 -14.87 -13.20 0.37
C ALA A 236 -13.68 -13.85 -0.34
N TYR A 237 -12.46 -13.62 0.12
CA TYR A 237 -11.26 -14.16 -0.52
C TYR A 237 -11.08 -15.65 -0.25
N ARG A 238 -11.49 -16.16 0.92
CA ARG A 238 -11.54 -17.60 1.21
C ARG A 238 -12.53 -18.38 0.34
N ALA A 239 -13.61 -17.73 -0.08
CA ALA A 239 -14.56 -18.32 -1.02
C ALA A 239 -13.96 -18.56 -2.43
N HIS A 240 -12.76 -18.01 -2.71
CA HIS A 240 -12.02 -18.16 -3.95
C HIS A 240 -10.67 -18.88 -3.70
N PRO A 241 -10.64 -20.22 -3.66
CA PRO A 241 -9.44 -21.00 -3.25
C PRO A 241 -8.19 -20.75 -4.11
N ALA A 242 -8.35 -20.20 -5.30
CA ALA A 242 -7.24 -19.80 -6.16
C ALA A 242 -6.46 -18.58 -5.64
N ILE A 243 -7.02 -17.80 -4.69
CA ILE A 243 -6.29 -16.72 -4.01
C ILE A 243 -5.38 -17.36 -2.96
N ARG A 244 -4.08 -17.05 -3.01
CA ARG A 244 -3.13 -17.47 -1.98
C ARG A 244 -3.21 -16.50 -0.80
N LEU A 245 -4.29 -16.62 -0.01
CA LEU A 245 -4.59 -15.72 1.09
C LEU A 245 -3.82 -16.07 2.35
N GLU A 246 -3.13 -15.08 2.89
CA GLU A 246 -2.66 -15.06 4.27
C GLU A 246 -3.34 -13.88 4.98
N HIS A 247 -3.70 -14.03 6.25
CA HIS A 247 -4.25 -12.92 7.02
C HIS A 247 -3.93 -13.05 8.50
N GLN A 248 -3.93 -11.90 9.18
CA GLN A 248 -3.72 -11.80 10.62
C GLN A 248 -4.34 -10.52 11.15
N VAL A 249 -4.70 -10.52 12.44
CA VAL A 249 -5.17 -9.32 13.16
C VAL A 249 -4.27 -9.11 14.36
N PHE A 250 -3.66 -7.91 14.44
CA PHE A 250 -2.85 -7.53 15.60
C PHE A 250 -3.70 -6.77 16.63
N PRO A 251 -3.48 -6.98 17.94
CA PRO A 251 -4.21 -6.26 18.99
C PRO A 251 -3.65 -4.84 19.21
N THR A 252 -3.68 -4.01 18.17
CA THR A 252 -3.03 -2.70 18.09
C THR A 252 -3.95 -1.65 17.45
N ASP A 253 -3.50 -0.40 17.43
CA ASP A 253 -4.15 0.75 16.81
C ASP A 253 -3.99 0.77 15.27
N HIS A 254 -4.63 1.76 14.62
CA HIS A 254 -4.61 1.92 13.16
C HIS A 254 -3.21 2.03 12.56
N ALA A 255 -2.27 2.69 13.24
CA ALA A 255 -0.89 2.89 12.78
C ALA A 255 0.03 1.70 13.12
N LEU A 256 -0.47 0.70 13.84
CA LEU A 256 0.32 -0.41 14.39
C LEU A 256 1.47 0.08 15.29
N SER A 257 1.23 1.09 16.11
CA SER A 257 2.26 1.85 16.84
C SER A 257 3.18 0.97 17.71
N ASP A 258 2.64 -0.11 18.28
CA ASP A 258 3.36 -1.09 19.12
C ASP A 258 3.68 -2.42 18.42
N HIS A 259 3.38 -2.55 17.09
CA HIS A 259 3.56 -3.78 16.31
C HIS A 259 4.41 -3.61 15.04
N ARG A 260 5.17 -2.52 14.89
CA ARG A 260 5.94 -2.20 13.68
C ARG A 260 6.98 -3.28 13.32
N VAL A 261 7.69 -3.82 14.30
CA VAL A 261 8.66 -4.90 14.09
C VAL A 261 7.96 -6.19 13.64
N THR A 262 6.84 -6.52 14.26
CA THR A 262 6.05 -7.70 13.90
C THR A 262 5.45 -7.55 12.50
N LEU A 263 4.95 -6.37 12.15
CA LEU A 263 4.50 -6.06 10.79
C LEU A 263 5.62 -6.29 9.77
N ALA A 264 6.80 -5.71 10.02
CA ALA A 264 7.94 -5.86 9.11
C ALA A 264 8.33 -7.33 8.91
N ARG A 265 8.32 -8.14 9.97
CA ARG A 265 8.56 -9.59 9.89
C ARG A 265 7.49 -10.32 9.09
N SER A 266 6.23 -10.02 9.32
CA SER A 266 5.10 -10.63 8.60
C SER A 266 5.17 -10.33 7.11
N VAL A 267 5.37 -9.06 6.76
CA VAL A 267 5.45 -8.63 5.36
C VAL A 267 6.67 -9.25 4.66
N THR A 268 7.85 -9.19 5.25
CA THR A 268 9.06 -9.75 4.62
C THR A 268 8.97 -11.27 4.48
N SER A 269 8.45 -11.97 5.49
CA SER A 269 8.25 -13.43 5.41
C SER A 269 7.25 -13.81 4.32
N PHE A 270 6.18 -13.03 4.15
CA PHE A 270 5.21 -13.22 3.07
C PHE A 270 5.87 -13.01 1.70
N LEU A 271 6.61 -11.92 1.51
CA LEU A 271 7.31 -11.66 0.25
C LEU A 271 8.37 -12.73 -0.06
N ASP A 272 9.10 -13.21 0.95
CA ASP A 272 10.09 -14.27 0.79
C ASP A 272 9.47 -15.59 0.27
N ARG A 273 8.25 -15.92 0.71
CA ARG A 273 7.54 -17.10 0.22
C ARG A 273 7.02 -16.97 -1.20
N HIS A 274 6.71 -15.75 -1.64
CA HIS A 274 5.93 -15.54 -2.86
C HIS A 274 6.67 -14.83 -3.99
N LEU A 275 7.73 -14.06 -3.69
CA LEU A 275 8.47 -13.29 -4.68
C LEU A 275 9.94 -13.68 -4.81
N ARG A 276 10.52 -14.44 -3.87
CA ARG A 276 11.87 -14.97 -4.09
C ARG A 276 11.82 -16.19 -5.00
N PRO A 277 12.81 -16.36 -5.91
CA PRO A 277 12.95 -17.61 -6.62
C PRO A 277 13.11 -18.74 -5.60
N VAL A 278 12.42 -19.86 -5.82
CA VAL A 278 12.74 -21.12 -5.16
C VAL A 278 14.12 -21.49 -5.68
N GLY A 279 15.15 -21.39 -4.81
CA GLY A 279 16.53 -21.73 -5.14
C GLY A 279 16.72 -23.22 -5.41
#